data_ba8aa2456187760559ac8790644283b4
#
_entry.id   ba8aa2456187760559ac8790644283b4
#
_cell.length_a   1.000
_cell.length_b   1.000
_cell.length_c   1.000
_cell.angle_alpha   90.00
_cell.angle_beta   90.00
_cell.angle_gamma   90.00
#
_symmetry.space_group_name_H-M   'P 1'
#
loop_
_entity.id
_entity.type
_entity.pdbx_description
1 polymer ?
#
loop_
_entity_poly.entity_id
_entity_poly.type
_entity_poly.pdbx_seq_one_letter_code
_entity_poly.pdbx_strand_id
1 'polypeptide(L)'
;MNRRDVCRVFQTGRFAAVVALLGLGFLFAASGARAAGCALPYKTGVAASVPFVSPQGDEHQEGEDSNSPAPIVGLWHLNYTAEAESGAPIFPPAPFPFLESFKTWHADGTEFENAFLPPEGGNICFGVWKDLGRGSVKLHHIGLMFDGMGHVSNIFTVDEIDTVARNGQSYSGHFDFKLWPPAFSAVGVGLPIAEVTGNTQGTRINVD
;
A
#
# COMPACT_ATOMS: atom_id res chain seq x y z
N MET A 1 -17.08 -35.44 56.40
CA MET A 1 -17.55 -36.85 56.26
C MET A 1 -17.79 -37.12 54.80
N ASN A 2 -17.01 -37.99 54.35
CA ASN A 2 -16.93 -39.03 53.31
C ASN A 2 -16.88 -38.52 51.89
N ARG A 3 -15.75 -38.64 51.21
CA ARG A 3 -14.94 -39.78 50.71
C ARG A 3 -15.76 -40.82 49.97
N ARG A 4 -15.43 -40.98 48.68
CA ARG A 4 -15.05 -42.21 47.93
C ARG A 4 -15.22 -41.94 46.45
N ASP A 5 -14.14 -41.88 45.68
CA ASP A 5 -13.37 -42.94 45.05
C ASP A 5 -14.21 -43.87 44.15
N VAL A 6 -13.64 -44.12 43.00
CA VAL A 6 -13.73 -45.30 42.13
C VAL A 6 -14.00 -44.89 40.67
N CYS A 7 -13.36 -45.29 39.63
CA CYS A 7 -12.34 -46.26 39.30
C CYS A 7 -11.91 -46.05 37.85
N ARG A 8 -10.69 -46.36 37.60
CA ARG A 8 -10.07 -46.55 36.28
C ARG A 8 -10.81 -47.64 35.47
N VAL A 9 -10.89 -47.45 34.14
CA VAL A 9 -10.81 -48.59 33.22
C VAL A 9 -9.86 -48.23 32.09
N PHE A 10 -8.71 -48.88 32.13
CA PHE A 10 -7.81 -49.04 30.99
C PHE A 10 -8.44 -49.98 29.98
N GLN A 11 -8.46 -49.63 28.72
CA GLN A 11 -8.64 -50.60 27.65
C GLN A 11 -7.61 -50.36 26.56
N THR A 12 -6.57 -51.15 26.65
CA THR A 12 -5.57 -51.38 25.62
C THR A 12 -6.19 -52.18 24.47
N GLY A 13 -6.29 -51.60 23.32
CA GLY A 13 -6.62 -52.27 22.07
C GLY A 13 -5.43 -52.15 21.10
N ARG A 14 -4.61 -53.20 21.07
CA ARG A 14 -3.61 -53.44 20.03
C ARG A 14 -4.32 -53.77 18.74
N PHE A 15 -4.10 -53.04 17.69
CA PHE A 15 -4.26 -53.54 16.32
C PHE A 15 -2.95 -53.35 15.56
N ALA A 16 -2.54 -54.52 15.07
CA ALA A 16 -1.28 -54.75 14.37
C ALA A 16 -1.36 -54.20 12.92
N ALA A 17 -0.23 -53.74 12.51
CA ALA A 17 0.36 -53.61 11.19
C ALA A 17 -0.39 -54.21 9.99
N VAL A 18 -0.61 -53.40 8.97
CA VAL A 18 -0.40 -53.78 7.56
C VAL A 18 0.40 -52.63 6.88
N VAL A 19 1.65 -52.91 6.64
CA VAL A 19 2.51 -52.10 5.78
C VAL A 19 2.18 -52.53 4.34
N ALA A 20 1.54 -51.65 3.59
CA ALA A 20 1.47 -51.76 2.14
C ALA A 20 2.35 -50.62 1.55
N LEU A 21 3.55 -51.01 1.18
CA LEU A 21 4.44 -50.23 0.31
C LEU A 21 3.80 -50.14 -1.07
N LEU A 22 3.25 -48.99 -1.40
CA LEU A 22 3.02 -48.60 -2.77
C LEU A 22 3.84 -47.31 -3.00
N GLY A 23 5.03 -47.53 -3.54
CA GLY A 23 5.87 -46.47 -4.08
C GLY A 23 5.17 -45.85 -5.29
N LEU A 24 4.60 -44.66 -5.11
CA LEU A 24 4.32 -43.73 -6.20
C LEU A 24 5.26 -42.56 -6.04
N GLY A 25 6.29 -42.56 -6.89
CA GLY A 25 7.19 -41.43 -7.05
C GLY A 25 6.39 -40.22 -7.51
N PHE A 26 6.10 -39.32 -6.59
CA PHE A 26 5.76 -37.95 -6.93
C PHE A 26 7.05 -37.24 -7.37
N LEU A 27 7.25 -37.21 -8.69
CA LEU A 27 8.08 -36.22 -9.31
C LEU A 27 7.49 -34.84 -8.98
N PHE A 28 7.99 -34.20 -7.93
CA PHE A 28 7.83 -32.77 -7.74
C PHE A 28 8.55 -32.09 -8.91
N ALA A 29 7.80 -31.85 -9.97
CA ALA A 29 8.17 -30.79 -10.90
C ALA A 29 8.15 -29.51 -10.06
N ALA A 30 9.33 -29.05 -9.65
CA ALA A 30 9.52 -27.72 -9.14
C ALA A 30 9.11 -26.78 -10.27
N SER A 31 7.85 -26.37 -10.26
CA SER A 31 7.36 -25.24 -11.03
C SER A 31 8.12 -24.05 -10.48
N GLY A 32 9.23 -23.70 -11.12
CA GLY A 32 9.93 -22.47 -10.84
C GLY A 32 8.91 -21.34 -10.90
N ALA A 33 8.55 -20.80 -9.75
CA ALA A 33 7.85 -19.54 -9.65
C ALA A 33 8.78 -18.51 -10.33
N ARG A 34 8.57 -18.31 -11.62
CA ARG A 34 9.13 -17.16 -12.31
C ARG A 34 8.43 -15.98 -11.67
N ALA A 35 9.18 -15.20 -10.90
CA ALA A 35 8.75 -13.85 -10.55
C ALA A 35 8.32 -13.20 -11.87
N ALA A 36 7.03 -13.01 -12.05
CA ALA A 36 6.50 -12.23 -13.14
C ALA A 36 6.90 -10.79 -12.83
N GLY A 37 8.15 -10.46 -13.19
CA GLY A 37 8.50 -9.07 -13.40
C GLY A 37 7.46 -8.50 -14.37
N CYS A 38 7.19 -7.21 -14.33
CA CYS A 38 6.17 -6.45 -15.04
C CYS A 38 6.18 -6.59 -16.59
N ALA A 39 6.34 -7.78 -17.12
CA ALA A 39 6.27 -8.10 -18.53
C ALA A 39 5.03 -8.99 -18.77
N LEU A 40 3.87 -8.34 -18.89
CA LEU A 40 2.75 -8.96 -19.59
C LEU A 40 3.22 -9.29 -21.04
N PRO A 41 2.94 -10.50 -21.57
CA PRO A 41 3.22 -10.79 -22.95
C PRO A 41 2.39 -9.85 -23.83
N TYR A 42 3.04 -8.83 -24.35
CA TYR A 42 2.44 -7.89 -25.28
C TYR A 42 2.18 -8.64 -26.59
N LYS A 43 0.94 -8.99 -26.88
CA LYS A 43 0.54 -9.36 -28.22
C LYS A 43 0.69 -8.10 -29.08
N THR A 44 1.64 -8.13 -30.00
CA THR A 44 1.80 -7.10 -31.02
C THR A 44 0.55 -7.03 -31.89
N GLY A 45 -0.41 -6.24 -31.49
CA GLY A 45 -1.57 -5.85 -32.28
C GLY A 45 -1.50 -4.36 -32.46
N VAL A 46 -1.34 -3.98 -33.70
CA VAL A 46 -1.44 -2.65 -34.33
C VAL A 46 -1.70 -1.51 -33.34
N ALA A 47 -0.67 -0.71 -33.08
CA ALA A 47 -0.81 0.54 -32.34
C ALA A 47 -1.70 1.49 -33.14
N ALA A 48 -2.95 1.62 -32.73
CA ALA A 48 -3.75 2.77 -33.11
C ALA A 48 -3.15 3.97 -32.35
N SER A 49 -2.43 4.81 -33.07
CA SER A 49 -1.99 6.10 -32.55
C SER A 49 -3.22 6.96 -32.31
N VAL A 50 -3.69 7.01 -31.09
CA VAL A 50 -4.67 8.00 -30.68
C VAL A 50 -3.91 9.32 -30.56
N PRO A 51 -4.24 10.36 -31.33
CA PRO A 51 -3.60 11.65 -31.16
C PRO A 51 -3.94 12.18 -29.77
N PHE A 52 -2.92 12.40 -28.96
CA PHE A 52 -3.06 13.09 -27.68
C PHE A 52 -3.38 14.56 -27.98
N VAL A 53 -4.65 14.92 -27.83
CA VAL A 53 -5.08 16.31 -27.88
C VAL A 53 -4.83 16.89 -26.51
N SER A 54 -3.75 17.66 -26.36
CA SER A 54 -3.55 18.49 -25.18
C SER A 54 -4.72 19.48 -25.08
N PRO A 55 -5.43 19.55 -23.95
CA PRO A 55 -6.36 20.65 -23.75
C PRO A 55 -5.55 21.95 -23.69
N GLN A 56 -5.78 22.85 -24.65
CA GLN A 56 -5.33 24.24 -24.51
C GLN A 56 -6.11 24.85 -23.37
N GLY A 57 -5.51 24.91 -22.20
CA GLY A 57 -5.99 25.70 -21.08
C GLY A 57 -5.60 27.15 -21.29
N ASP A 58 -6.56 28.02 -21.07
CA ASP A 58 -6.43 29.47 -21.14
C ASP A 58 -5.26 29.98 -20.29
N GLU A 59 -4.44 30.80 -20.93
CA GLU A 59 -3.36 31.56 -20.33
C GLU A 59 -3.92 32.55 -19.29
N HIS A 60 -3.65 32.32 -18.02
CA HIS A 60 -3.53 33.39 -17.05
C HIS A 60 -2.09 33.44 -16.53
N GLN A 61 -1.41 34.47 -17.06
CA GLN A 61 -0.15 34.98 -16.55
C GLN A 61 -0.24 35.27 -15.05
N GLU A 62 0.81 34.93 -14.30
CA GLU A 62 1.68 35.94 -13.71
C GLU A 62 2.92 35.25 -13.14
N GLY A 63 4.00 35.56 -13.77
CA GLY A 63 5.34 35.89 -13.33
C GLY A 63 5.89 35.24 -12.08
N GLU A 64 6.53 34.09 -12.25
CA GLU A 64 7.83 33.78 -11.67
C GLU A 64 8.47 32.74 -12.58
N ASP A 65 9.71 32.99 -13.00
CA ASP A 65 10.55 32.09 -13.77
C ASP A 65 10.80 30.78 -12.98
N SER A 66 9.83 29.86 -12.98
CA SER A 66 10.00 28.57 -12.33
C SER A 66 9.94 27.43 -13.33
N ASN A 67 10.94 27.35 -14.19
CA ASN A 67 11.25 26.16 -14.98
C ASN A 67 11.89 25.06 -14.12
N SER A 68 11.99 25.27 -12.81
CA SER A 68 12.48 24.26 -11.85
C SER A 68 11.30 23.42 -11.35
N PRO A 69 11.43 22.10 -11.39
CA PRO A 69 10.40 21.24 -10.82
C PRO A 69 10.19 21.53 -9.34
N ALA A 70 8.97 21.35 -8.86
CA ALA A 70 8.67 21.52 -7.43
C ALA A 70 9.66 20.70 -6.57
N PRO A 71 10.11 21.23 -5.43
CA PRO A 71 11.18 20.62 -4.64
C PRO A 71 10.85 19.21 -4.13
N ILE A 72 9.58 18.81 -4.13
CA ILE A 72 9.15 17.47 -3.74
C ILE A 72 9.47 16.40 -4.82
N VAL A 73 9.59 16.78 -6.10
CA VAL A 73 9.80 15.83 -7.20
C VAL A 73 11.05 14.99 -6.99
N GLY A 74 10.90 13.67 -7.09
CA GLY A 74 11.98 12.69 -6.90
C GLY A 74 11.54 11.47 -6.11
N LEU A 75 12.53 10.66 -5.71
CA LEU A 75 12.35 9.43 -4.94
C LEU A 75 12.67 9.67 -3.46
N TRP A 76 11.82 9.13 -2.61
CA TRP A 76 11.88 9.33 -1.16
C TRP A 76 11.68 8.03 -0.40
N HIS A 77 12.37 7.88 0.73
CA HIS A 77 12.11 6.89 1.76
C HIS A 77 11.27 7.53 2.86
N LEU A 78 10.15 6.92 3.21
CA LEU A 78 9.17 7.46 4.13
C LEU A 78 8.96 6.59 5.36
N ASN A 79 8.66 7.29 6.45
CA ASN A 79 8.14 6.71 7.68
C ASN A 79 6.86 7.43 8.09
N TYR A 80 5.83 6.67 8.41
CA TYR A 80 4.56 7.16 8.91
C TYR A 80 4.39 6.75 10.36
N THR A 81 3.94 7.69 11.19
CA THR A 81 3.61 7.45 12.58
C THR A 81 2.16 7.83 12.83
N ALA A 82 1.34 6.87 13.22
CA ALA A 82 -0.04 7.11 13.63
C ALA A 82 -0.06 7.85 14.97
N GLU A 83 -0.91 8.87 15.07
CA GLU A 83 -1.13 9.65 16.28
C GLU A 83 -2.54 9.50 16.84
N ALA A 84 -3.51 9.21 15.97
CA ALA A 84 -4.89 8.92 16.35
C ALA A 84 -5.51 7.89 15.40
N GLU A 85 -6.51 7.18 15.91
CA GLU A 85 -7.31 6.22 15.18
C GLU A 85 -8.78 6.34 15.55
N SER A 86 -9.68 5.97 14.65
CA SER A 86 -11.11 5.90 14.89
C SER A 86 -11.79 4.84 14.03
N GLY A 87 -13.01 4.46 14.36
CA GLY A 87 -13.77 3.44 13.64
C GLY A 87 -13.54 2.02 14.18
N ALA A 88 -13.45 1.03 13.28
CA ALA A 88 -13.21 -0.35 13.67
C ALA A 88 -11.81 -0.51 14.30
N PRO A 89 -11.65 -1.27 15.39
CA PRO A 89 -10.37 -1.43 16.09
C PRO A 89 -9.47 -2.45 15.35
N ILE A 90 -9.09 -2.12 14.13
CA ILE A 90 -8.23 -2.95 13.27
C ILE A 90 -6.75 -2.57 13.38
N PHE A 91 -6.45 -1.44 13.98
CA PHE A 91 -5.08 -0.98 14.23
C PHE A 91 -4.74 -1.02 15.72
N PRO A 92 -3.45 -1.07 16.09
CA PRO A 92 -3.02 -0.89 17.47
C PRO A 92 -3.44 0.50 17.99
N PRO A 93 -3.61 0.68 19.31
CA PRO A 93 -3.80 2.00 19.89
C PRO A 93 -2.65 2.95 19.54
N ALA A 94 -2.97 4.16 19.14
CA ALA A 94 -1.97 5.19 18.83
C ALA A 94 -1.26 5.69 20.11
N PRO A 95 0.04 6.14 20.03
CA PRO A 95 0.83 6.24 18.80
C PRO A 95 1.54 4.93 18.44
N PHE A 96 1.71 4.67 17.13
CA PHE A 96 2.46 3.51 16.64
C PHE A 96 3.12 3.79 15.27
N PRO A 97 4.22 3.07 14.89
CA PRO A 97 4.73 3.06 13.53
C PRO A 97 3.65 2.49 12.59
N PHE A 98 3.16 3.32 11.66
CA PHE A 98 2.05 2.95 10.80
C PHE A 98 2.52 2.27 9.51
N LEU A 99 3.47 2.89 8.81
CA LEU A 99 3.95 2.43 7.52
C LEU A 99 5.38 2.89 7.26
N GLU A 100 6.11 2.12 6.48
CA GLU A 100 7.37 2.48 5.84
C GLU A 100 7.24 2.21 4.34
N SER A 101 7.80 3.09 3.48
CA SER A 101 7.61 3.00 2.04
C SER A 101 8.68 3.70 1.22
N PHE A 102 8.69 3.42 -0.08
CA PHE A 102 9.27 4.31 -1.09
C PHE A 102 8.16 5.05 -1.83
N LYS A 103 8.33 6.36 -2.00
CA LYS A 103 7.39 7.23 -2.71
C LYS A 103 8.11 8.01 -3.80
N THR A 104 7.53 8.03 -4.99
CA THR A 104 8.03 8.79 -6.14
C THR A 104 7.03 9.87 -6.51
N TRP A 105 7.48 11.12 -6.47
CA TRP A 105 6.71 12.27 -6.90
C TRP A 105 7.15 12.66 -8.30
N HIS A 106 6.22 12.65 -9.26
CA HIS A 106 6.47 12.99 -10.67
C HIS A 106 6.13 14.45 -10.95
N ALA A 107 6.87 15.08 -11.85
CA ALA A 107 6.68 16.51 -12.20
C ALA A 107 5.32 16.79 -12.90
N ASP A 108 4.65 15.76 -13.38
CA ASP A 108 3.33 15.87 -14.03
C ASP A 108 2.15 15.88 -13.03
N GLY A 109 2.43 15.89 -11.72
CA GLY A 109 1.40 15.88 -10.68
C GLY A 109 0.91 14.48 -10.31
N THR A 110 1.53 13.41 -10.83
CA THR A 110 1.25 12.04 -10.39
C THR A 110 2.21 11.59 -9.29
N GLU A 111 1.79 10.60 -8.52
CA GLU A 111 2.57 10.00 -7.44
C GLU A 111 2.41 8.50 -7.45
N PHE A 112 3.46 7.79 -7.03
CA PHE A 112 3.48 6.36 -6.86
C PHE A 112 4.17 5.99 -5.55
N GLU A 113 3.52 5.15 -4.75
CA GLU A 113 4.08 4.64 -3.50
C GLU A 113 4.12 3.12 -3.48
N ASN A 114 5.23 2.59 -2.98
CA ASN A 114 5.43 1.17 -2.68
C ASN A 114 5.67 1.00 -1.19
N ALA A 115 4.67 0.52 -0.49
CA ALA A 115 4.74 0.22 0.94
C ALA A 115 5.58 -1.04 1.23
N PHE A 116 6.29 -1.07 2.35
CA PHE A 116 7.07 -2.23 2.80
C PHE A 116 6.15 -3.29 3.44
N LEU A 117 5.10 -3.64 2.72
CA LEU A 117 4.12 -4.65 3.07
C LEU A 117 4.22 -5.84 2.10
N PRO A 118 3.76 -7.03 2.51
CA PRO A 118 3.67 -8.17 1.60
C PRO A 118 2.82 -7.84 0.38
N PRO A 119 3.31 -8.07 -0.86
CA PRO A 119 2.59 -7.73 -2.08
C PRO A 119 1.20 -8.37 -2.20
N GLU A 120 1.03 -9.56 -1.63
CA GLU A 120 -0.25 -10.28 -1.60
C GLU A 120 -1.34 -9.58 -0.77
N GLY A 121 -0.96 -8.69 0.14
CA GLY A 121 -1.88 -7.87 0.92
C GLY A 121 -2.21 -6.52 0.26
N GLY A 122 -1.48 -6.17 -0.79
CA GLY A 122 -1.53 -4.85 -1.44
C GLY A 122 -0.51 -3.88 -0.83
N ASN A 123 0.42 -3.43 -1.67
CA ASN A 123 1.50 -2.55 -1.23
C ASN A 123 1.77 -1.40 -2.21
N ILE A 124 0.89 -1.21 -3.18
CA ILE A 124 1.02 -0.20 -4.23
C ILE A 124 -0.11 0.81 -4.11
N CYS A 125 0.26 2.09 -4.16
CA CYS A 125 -0.67 3.22 -4.22
C CYS A 125 -0.37 4.08 -5.44
N PHE A 126 -1.40 4.75 -5.92
CA PHE A 126 -1.32 5.74 -7.00
C PHE A 126 -1.96 7.02 -6.53
N GLY A 127 -1.30 8.13 -6.76
CA GLY A 127 -1.76 9.42 -6.31
C GLY A 127 -1.67 10.52 -7.35
N VAL A 128 -2.35 11.61 -7.01
CA VAL A 128 -2.25 12.90 -7.70
C VAL A 128 -1.93 13.96 -6.65
N TRP A 129 -1.06 14.89 -7.02
CA TRP A 129 -0.64 15.94 -6.12
C TRP A 129 -0.64 17.31 -6.79
N LYS A 130 -0.67 18.35 -5.97
CA LYS A 130 -0.53 19.72 -6.42
C LYS A 130 0.38 20.50 -5.48
N ASP A 131 1.14 21.43 -6.06
CA ASP A 131 1.92 22.41 -5.32
C ASP A 131 0.97 23.42 -4.64
N LEU A 132 1.25 23.71 -3.38
CA LEU A 132 0.58 24.74 -2.58
C LEU A 132 1.46 26.00 -2.43
N GLY A 133 2.65 25.96 -3.01
CA GLY A 133 3.66 27.01 -2.85
C GLY A 133 4.52 26.85 -1.60
N ARG A 134 5.66 27.55 -1.58
CA ARG A 134 6.62 27.58 -0.45
C ARG A 134 7.15 26.19 -0.05
N GLY A 135 7.23 25.27 -1.02
CA GLY A 135 7.68 23.89 -0.78
C GLY A 135 6.65 22.98 -0.16
N SER A 136 5.41 23.43 -0.01
CA SER A 136 4.29 22.60 0.49
C SER A 136 3.49 22.03 -0.66
N VAL A 137 3.03 20.77 -0.51
CA VAL A 137 2.22 20.07 -1.48
C VAL A 137 1.02 19.42 -0.80
N LYS A 138 -0.03 19.17 -1.59
CA LYS A 138 -1.17 18.33 -1.18
C LYS A 138 -1.22 17.11 -2.08
N LEU A 139 -1.30 15.93 -1.47
CA LEU A 139 -1.46 14.64 -2.13
C LEU A 139 -2.83 14.04 -1.80
N HIS A 140 -3.40 13.38 -2.77
CA HIS A 140 -4.46 12.39 -2.58
C HIS A 140 -4.07 11.12 -3.31
N HIS A 141 -3.94 10.01 -2.58
CA HIS A 141 -3.66 8.73 -3.20
C HIS A 141 -4.63 7.62 -2.76
N ILE A 142 -4.71 6.58 -3.56
CA ILE A 142 -5.61 5.45 -3.39
C ILE A 142 -4.84 4.15 -3.59
N GLY A 143 -5.19 3.15 -2.80
CA GLY A 143 -4.64 1.81 -2.93
C GLY A 143 -5.67 0.74 -2.66
N LEU A 144 -5.30 -0.50 -2.98
CA LEU A 144 -6.13 -1.68 -2.81
C LEU A 144 -5.50 -2.58 -1.75
N MET A 145 -6.35 -3.10 -0.87
CA MET A 145 -5.99 -4.21 0.01
C MET A 145 -6.62 -5.51 -0.54
N PHE A 146 -5.87 -6.60 -0.40
CA PHE A 146 -6.31 -7.90 -0.86
C PHE A 146 -6.47 -8.87 0.31
N ASP A 147 -7.36 -9.85 0.16
CA ASP A 147 -7.40 -11.01 1.04
C ASP A 147 -6.32 -12.03 0.63
N GLY A 148 -6.09 -13.04 1.45
CA GLY A 148 -5.11 -14.08 1.13
C GLY A 148 -5.46 -14.94 -0.11
N MET A 149 -6.57 -14.67 -0.80
CA MET A 149 -7.02 -15.34 -2.02
C MET A 149 -6.92 -14.45 -3.25
N GLY A 150 -6.45 -13.22 -3.10
CA GLY A 150 -6.26 -12.25 -4.19
C GLY A 150 -7.51 -11.45 -4.58
N HIS A 151 -8.59 -11.49 -3.79
CA HIS A 151 -9.71 -10.59 -4.00
C HIS A 151 -9.49 -9.26 -3.28
N VAL A 152 -9.99 -8.17 -3.85
CA VAL A 152 -9.99 -6.87 -3.17
C VAL A 152 -10.85 -6.96 -1.92
N SER A 153 -10.24 -6.83 -0.75
CA SER A 153 -10.93 -6.83 0.55
C SER A 153 -11.36 -5.43 0.97
N ASN A 154 -10.56 -4.43 0.62
CA ASN A 154 -10.81 -3.04 0.97
C ASN A 154 -10.15 -2.10 -0.06
N ILE A 155 -10.63 -0.88 -0.10
CA ILE A 155 -9.97 0.25 -0.75
C ILE A 155 -9.55 1.21 0.36
N PHE A 156 -8.40 1.83 0.23
CA PHE A 156 -8.02 2.90 1.12
C PHE A 156 -7.66 4.17 0.36
N THR A 157 -7.81 5.29 1.02
CA THR A 157 -7.35 6.59 0.56
C THR A 157 -6.44 7.21 1.60
N VAL A 158 -5.46 7.98 1.15
CA VAL A 158 -4.65 8.82 2.02
C VAL A 158 -4.58 10.22 1.44
N ASP A 159 -4.91 11.19 2.27
CA ASP A 159 -4.70 12.60 2.00
C ASP A 159 -3.48 13.07 2.80
N GLU A 160 -2.54 13.78 2.15
CA GLU A 160 -1.35 14.29 2.81
C GLU A 160 -1.16 15.78 2.52
N ILE A 161 -0.57 16.49 3.49
CA ILE A 161 -0.01 17.81 3.30
C ILE A 161 1.42 17.77 3.80
N ASP A 162 2.37 17.88 2.87
CA ASP A 162 3.78 17.75 3.14
C ASP A 162 4.52 19.06 2.85
N THR A 163 5.61 19.30 3.55
CA THR A 163 6.47 20.46 3.34
C THR A 163 7.93 20.03 3.27
N VAL A 164 8.56 20.35 2.15
CA VAL A 164 9.98 20.06 1.90
C VAL A 164 10.85 21.05 2.68
N ALA A 165 11.85 20.54 3.38
CA ALA A 165 12.85 21.34 4.05
C ALA A 165 13.66 22.16 3.03
N ARG A 166 14.19 23.31 3.45
CA ARG A 166 14.94 24.24 2.57
C ARG A 166 16.14 23.60 1.88
N ASN A 167 16.75 22.58 2.48
CA ASN A 167 17.87 21.84 1.89
C ASN A 167 17.45 20.83 0.82
N GLY A 168 16.14 20.62 0.61
CA GLY A 168 15.60 19.66 -0.35
C GLY A 168 15.84 18.19 -0.03
N GLN A 169 16.37 17.84 1.15
CA GLN A 169 16.79 16.48 1.49
C GLN A 169 15.81 15.75 2.41
N SER A 170 14.87 16.48 2.99
CA SER A 170 13.81 15.89 3.81
C SER A 170 12.50 16.63 3.62
N TYR A 171 11.41 15.98 3.94
CA TYR A 171 10.12 16.63 4.13
C TYR A 171 9.38 16.05 5.34
N SER A 172 8.43 16.78 5.82
CA SER A 172 7.52 16.32 6.88
C SER A 172 6.11 16.81 6.60
N GLY A 173 5.14 16.09 7.10
CA GLY A 173 3.75 16.42 6.89
C GLY A 173 2.81 15.64 7.77
N HIS A 174 1.53 15.78 7.45
CA HIS A 174 0.44 15.04 8.07
C HIS A 174 -0.28 14.19 7.04
N PHE A 175 -0.73 13.00 7.48
CA PHE A 175 -1.56 12.13 6.69
C PHE A 175 -2.91 11.85 7.37
N ASP A 176 -3.90 11.56 6.53
CA ASP A 176 -5.24 11.09 6.89
C ASP A 176 -5.57 9.87 6.04
N PHE A 177 -5.41 8.68 6.63
CA PHE A 177 -5.71 7.39 6.02
C PHE A 177 -7.15 7.00 6.32
N LYS A 178 -7.90 6.59 5.30
CA LYS A 178 -9.28 6.09 5.43
C LYS A 178 -9.45 4.76 4.73
N LEU A 179 -10.06 3.81 5.44
CA LEU A 179 -10.38 2.48 4.92
C LEU A 179 -11.84 2.39 4.52
N TRP A 180 -12.09 1.88 3.30
CA TRP A 180 -13.41 1.78 2.70
C TRP A 180 -13.78 0.34 2.34
N PRO A 181 -15.08 0.01 2.16
CA PRO A 181 -15.51 -1.25 1.55
C PRO A 181 -14.87 -1.47 0.17
N PRO A 182 -14.83 -2.72 -0.36
CA PRO A 182 -14.15 -3.07 -1.59
C PRO A 182 -14.90 -2.65 -2.87
N ALA A 183 -15.50 -1.46 -2.87
CA ALA A 183 -16.21 -0.90 -4.02
C ALA A 183 -15.85 0.59 -4.18
N PHE A 184 -15.38 0.98 -5.36
CA PHE A 184 -15.05 2.39 -5.63
C PHE A 184 -16.21 3.35 -5.40
N SER A 185 -17.45 2.90 -5.62
CA SER A 185 -18.65 3.70 -5.33
C SER A 185 -18.87 3.99 -3.85
N ALA A 186 -18.17 3.28 -2.95
CA ALA A 186 -18.25 3.50 -1.51
C ALA A 186 -17.17 4.48 -0.99
N VAL A 187 -16.13 4.75 -1.80
CA VAL A 187 -15.05 5.67 -1.42
C VAL A 187 -15.60 7.09 -1.28
N GLY A 188 -15.38 7.68 -0.09
CA GLY A 188 -15.88 9.02 0.23
C GLY A 188 -17.39 9.10 0.50
N VAL A 189 -18.11 7.96 0.54
CA VAL A 189 -19.55 7.92 0.80
C VAL A 189 -19.80 7.39 2.23
N GLY A 190 -20.35 8.21 3.09
CA GLY A 190 -20.61 7.88 4.49
C GLY A 190 -19.34 7.93 5.36
N LEU A 191 -19.32 7.11 6.40
CA LEU A 191 -18.16 7.00 7.29
C LEU A 191 -17.22 5.90 6.82
N PRO A 192 -15.89 6.08 6.91
CA PRO A 192 -14.93 5.02 6.66
C PRO A 192 -15.09 3.89 7.68
N ILE A 193 -14.62 2.69 7.34
CA ILE A 193 -14.55 1.54 8.27
C ILE A 193 -13.59 1.86 9.42
N ALA A 194 -12.46 2.46 9.09
CA ALA A 194 -11.46 2.93 10.03
C ALA A 194 -10.74 4.15 9.46
N GLU A 195 -10.21 4.97 10.34
CA GLU A 195 -9.43 6.16 10.01
C GLU A 195 -8.20 6.21 10.91
N VAL A 196 -7.07 6.59 10.33
CA VAL A 196 -5.80 6.79 11.04
C VAL A 196 -5.21 8.11 10.59
N THR A 197 -4.90 8.97 11.55
CA THR A 197 -4.21 10.23 11.27
C THR A 197 -2.85 10.25 11.95
N GLY A 198 -1.91 10.98 11.39
CA GLY A 198 -0.56 11.05 11.95
C GLY A 198 0.40 11.89 11.12
N ASN A 199 1.68 11.62 11.34
CA ASN A 199 2.76 12.36 10.72
C ASN A 199 3.54 11.52 9.71
N THR A 200 3.99 12.19 8.63
CA THR A 200 4.94 11.65 7.65
C THR A 200 6.31 12.29 7.83
N GLN A 201 7.34 11.51 7.54
CA GLN A 201 8.72 11.97 7.41
C GLN A 201 9.36 11.30 6.21
N GLY A 202 9.87 12.11 5.26
CA GLY A 202 10.54 11.65 4.07
C GLY A 202 12.01 12.06 4.05
N THR A 203 12.85 11.14 3.60
CA THR A 203 14.27 11.39 3.31
C THR A 203 14.51 11.14 1.82
N ARG A 204 15.14 12.08 1.13
CA ARG A 204 15.42 11.99 -0.30
C ARG A 204 16.44 10.89 -0.58
N ILE A 205 16.17 10.10 -1.62
CA ILE A 205 17.13 9.14 -2.16
C ILE A 205 17.83 9.81 -3.33
N ASN A 206 19.15 9.93 -3.25
CA ASN A 206 19.98 10.52 -4.28
C ASN A 206 20.86 9.44 -4.93
N VAL A 207 21.32 9.71 -6.14
CA VAL A 207 22.42 8.98 -6.76
C VAL A 207 23.70 9.67 -6.34
N ASP A 208 24.64 8.89 -5.76
CA ASP A 208 25.99 9.37 -5.34
C ASP A 208 26.89 9.59 -6.56
#